data_f51052998190ae5dd9713d7159c74c0a
#
_entry.id   f51052998190ae5dd9713d7159c74c0a
#
_cell.length_a   1.000
_cell.length_b   1.000
_cell.length_c   1.000
_cell.angle_alpha   90.00
_cell.angle_beta   90.00
_cell.angle_gamma   90.00
#
_symmetry.space_group_name_H-M   'P 1'
#
loop_
_entity.id
_entity.type
_entity.pdbx_description
1 polymer ?
#
loop_
_entity_poly.entity_id
_entity_poly.type
_entity_poly.pdbx_seq_one_letter_code
_entity_poly.pdbx_strand_id
1 'polypeptide(L)'
;MRPASAAQGNRISVRLRYTGVVAAYVPPGWPAGVHPPGSEGFEQTAVTWLLDVVPPDYRLHGVLRRHPVALATMARHHLAACVRGAREGYRTARAELGDELPPGGVEAVLDAYRTEGSRLVETARAVDLIARALRGEVFTPQLAGTQDKGRGPRRRGATPARPR
;
A
#
# COMPACT_ATOMS: atom_id res chain seq x y z
N MET A 1 -25.43 65.77 -37.46
CA MET A 1 -24.18 64.96 -37.58
C MET A 1 -24.14 64.06 -36.38
N ARG A 2 -24.32 62.74 -36.63
CA ARG A 2 -24.13 61.70 -35.64
C ARG A 2 -22.72 61.09 -35.84
N PRO A 3 -22.13 60.55 -34.79
CA PRO A 3 -21.49 59.25 -35.03
C PRO A 3 -22.05 58.17 -34.06
N ALA A 4 -21.99 56.97 -34.61
CA ALA A 4 -22.46 55.73 -34.06
C ALA A 4 -21.57 55.25 -32.90
N SER A 5 -22.22 54.76 -31.84
CA SER A 5 -21.56 54.02 -30.72
C SER A 5 -21.57 52.53 -31.05
N ALA A 6 -20.38 51.95 -31.16
CA ALA A 6 -20.17 50.51 -31.34
C ALA A 6 -20.35 49.80 -30.00
N ALA A 7 -21.32 48.89 -29.94
CA ALA A 7 -21.50 47.97 -28.82
C ALA A 7 -20.44 46.88 -28.88
N GLN A 8 -19.46 46.92 -27.98
CA GLN A 8 -18.53 45.83 -27.73
C GLN A 8 -19.23 44.78 -26.87
N GLY A 9 -19.65 43.70 -27.51
CA GLY A 9 -20.17 42.50 -26.84
C GLY A 9 -19.04 41.79 -26.06
N ASN A 10 -19.09 41.91 -24.75
CA ASN A 10 -18.23 41.21 -23.83
C ASN A 10 -18.67 39.72 -23.79
N ARG A 11 -17.99 38.89 -24.60
CA ARG A 11 -18.13 37.43 -24.53
C ARG A 11 -17.43 36.92 -23.28
N ILE A 12 -18.20 36.78 -22.19
CA ILE A 12 -17.76 36.06 -21.01
C ILE A 12 -17.65 34.59 -21.41
N SER A 13 -16.44 34.15 -21.76
CA SER A 13 -16.11 32.74 -21.90
C SER A 13 -16.12 32.08 -20.51
N VAL A 14 -17.25 31.54 -20.11
CA VAL A 14 -17.34 30.66 -18.96
C VAL A 14 -16.59 29.40 -19.30
N ARG A 15 -15.31 29.35 -18.93
CA ARG A 15 -14.57 28.08 -18.86
C ARG A 15 -15.23 27.23 -17.78
N LEU A 16 -16.12 26.34 -18.17
CA LEU A 16 -16.51 25.22 -17.32
C LEU A 16 -15.22 24.46 -16.97
N ARG A 17 -14.70 24.71 -15.78
CA ARG A 17 -13.72 23.81 -15.19
C ARG A 17 -14.49 22.54 -14.82
N TYR A 18 -14.42 21.57 -15.70
CA TYR A 18 -14.80 20.20 -15.40
C TYR A 18 -13.81 19.70 -14.34
N THR A 19 -14.10 19.97 -13.06
CA THR A 19 -13.47 19.29 -11.94
C THR A 19 -14.11 17.90 -11.88
N GLY A 20 -13.82 17.07 -12.86
CA GLY A 20 -14.03 15.65 -12.73
C GLY A 20 -13.17 15.22 -11.54
N VAL A 21 -13.82 14.87 -10.44
CA VAL A 21 -13.18 14.13 -9.34
C VAL A 21 -12.74 12.81 -9.97
N VAL A 22 -11.52 12.80 -10.49
CA VAL A 22 -10.87 11.53 -10.87
C VAL A 22 -10.78 10.76 -9.57
N ALA A 23 -11.57 9.70 -9.46
CA ALA A 23 -11.52 8.84 -8.30
C ALA A 23 -10.06 8.45 -8.08
N ALA A 24 -9.49 8.86 -6.94
CA ALA A 24 -8.09 8.59 -6.64
C ALA A 24 -7.88 7.08 -6.67
N TYR A 25 -6.89 6.63 -7.44
CA TYR A 25 -6.57 5.21 -7.53
C TYR A 25 -6.12 4.69 -6.16
N VAL A 26 -6.75 3.63 -5.74
CA VAL A 26 -6.45 2.93 -4.49
C VAL A 26 -5.65 1.68 -4.82
N PRO A 27 -4.38 1.56 -4.40
CA PRO A 27 -3.56 0.39 -4.71
C PRO A 27 -4.06 -0.86 -3.97
N PRO A 28 -3.83 -2.08 -4.53
CA PRO A 28 -4.13 -3.33 -3.85
C PRO A 28 -3.46 -3.40 -2.47
N GLY A 29 -4.20 -3.86 -1.46
CA GLY A 29 -3.72 -3.92 -0.07
C GLY A 29 -3.91 -2.61 0.72
N TRP A 30 -4.60 -1.62 0.14
CA TRP A 30 -4.98 -0.42 0.88
C TRP A 30 -5.95 -0.78 2.01
N PRO A 31 -5.73 -0.27 3.25
CA PRO A 31 -6.56 -0.67 4.39
C PRO A 31 -7.98 -0.12 4.29
N ALA A 32 -8.95 -0.93 4.65
CA ALA A 32 -10.33 -0.51 4.78
C ALA A 32 -10.47 0.59 5.84
N GLY A 33 -11.33 1.57 5.58
CA GLY A 33 -11.57 2.70 6.49
C GLY A 33 -10.56 3.85 6.37
N VAL A 34 -9.51 3.72 5.55
CA VAL A 34 -8.62 4.83 5.21
C VAL A 34 -9.03 5.42 3.86
N HIS A 35 -9.31 6.72 3.84
CA HIS A 35 -9.69 7.42 2.63
C HIS A 35 -8.58 7.34 1.56
N PRO A 36 -8.91 7.43 0.27
CA PRO A 36 -7.93 7.40 -0.81
C PRO A 36 -6.86 8.47 -0.67
N PRO A 37 -5.62 8.21 -1.13
CA PRO A 37 -4.54 9.19 -1.10
C PRO A 37 -4.95 10.49 -1.81
N GLY A 38 -4.63 11.63 -1.21
CA GLY A 38 -4.95 12.96 -1.77
C GLY A 38 -6.42 13.38 -1.70
N SER A 39 -7.32 12.55 -1.13
CA SER A 39 -8.71 12.96 -0.86
C SER A 39 -8.82 13.71 0.46
N GLU A 40 -9.92 14.45 0.61
CA GLU A 40 -10.27 15.09 1.88
C GLU A 40 -10.41 14.02 2.98
N GLY A 41 -9.85 14.30 4.16
CA GLY A 41 -9.86 13.36 5.29
C GLY A 41 -8.87 12.20 5.22
N PHE A 42 -8.05 12.06 4.15
CA PHE A 42 -7.04 11.01 4.05
C PHE A 42 -6.11 11.00 5.26
N GLU A 43 -5.48 12.13 5.57
CA GLU A 43 -4.51 12.22 6.67
C GLU A 43 -5.14 11.86 8.01
N GLN A 44 -6.35 12.33 8.28
CA GLN A 44 -7.07 12.05 9.52
C GLN A 44 -7.40 10.56 9.67
N THR A 45 -7.92 9.94 8.61
CA THR A 45 -8.25 8.50 8.63
C THR A 45 -7.00 7.63 8.69
N ALA A 46 -5.91 8.03 8.02
CA ALA A 46 -4.62 7.37 8.10
C ALA A 46 -4.04 7.42 9.51
N VAL A 47 -4.06 8.58 10.19
CA VAL A 47 -3.61 8.69 11.58
C VAL A 47 -4.42 7.81 12.52
N THR A 48 -5.75 7.83 12.39
CA THR A 48 -6.64 6.98 13.20
C THR A 48 -6.28 5.50 13.02
N TRP A 49 -6.18 5.05 11.79
CA TRP A 49 -5.84 3.66 11.48
C TRP A 49 -4.43 3.27 11.95
N LEU A 50 -3.43 4.14 11.76
CA LEU A 50 -2.06 3.89 12.23
C LEU A 50 -2.00 3.75 13.75
N LEU A 51 -2.80 4.53 14.50
CA LEU A 51 -2.89 4.42 15.95
C LEU A 51 -3.58 3.12 16.42
N ASP A 52 -4.38 2.48 15.57
CA ASP A 52 -5.01 1.20 15.87
C ASP A 52 -4.06 0.00 15.65
N VAL A 53 -3.00 0.18 14.83
CA VAL A 53 -2.03 -0.90 14.54
C VAL A 53 -0.76 -0.84 15.41
N VAL A 54 -0.61 0.19 16.25
CA VAL A 54 0.49 0.33 17.20
C VAL A 54 0.01 0.19 18.64
N PRO A 55 0.91 -0.02 19.62
CA PRO A 55 0.53 -0.07 21.02
C PRO A 55 -0.27 1.17 21.45
N PRO A 56 -1.31 1.00 22.32
CA PRO A 56 -2.18 2.08 22.77
C PRO A 56 -1.45 3.29 23.34
N ASP A 57 -0.32 3.08 23.98
CA ASP A 57 0.50 4.13 24.59
C ASP A 57 1.01 5.18 23.58
N TYR A 58 1.09 4.82 22.28
CA TYR A 58 1.46 5.78 21.24
C TYR A 58 0.47 6.93 21.12
N ARG A 59 -0.80 6.71 21.52
CA ARG A 59 -1.84 7.76 21.57
C ARG A 59 -1.55 8.86 22.58
N LEU A 60 -0.72 8.60 23.58
CA LEU A 60 -0.33 9.57 24.59
C LEU A 60 0.64 10.63 24.03
N HIS A 61 1.32 10.33 22.92
CA HIS A 61 2.29 11.21 22.31
C HIS A 61 1.65 12.14 21.27
N GLY A 62 1.23 13.34 21.67
CA GLY A 62 0.61 14.33 20.78
C GLY A 62 1.43 14.69 19.55
N VAL A 63 2.77 14.53 19.59
CA VAL A 63 3.67 14.72 18.45
C VAL A 63 3.35 13.75 17.30
N LEU A 64 2.96 12.51 17.59
CA LEU A 64 2.66 11.50 16.57
C LEU A 64 1.39 11.83 15.79
N ARG A 65 0.40 12.42 16.45
CA ARG A 65 -0.83 12.90 15.78
C ARG A 65 -0.57 14.10 14.88
N ARG A 66 0.36 14.98 15.28
CA ARG A 66 0.72 16.17 14.49
C ARG A 66 1.69 15.88 13.35
N HIS A 67 2.36 14.73 13.39
CA HIS A 67 3.36 14.33 12.39
C HIS A 67 3.06 12.90 11.88
N PRO A 68 2.08 12.72 11.00
CA PRO A 68 1.63 11.39 10.52
C PRO A 68 2.75 10.56 9.89
N VAL A 69 3.72 11.20 9.23
CA VAL A 69 4.89 10.50 8.66
C VAL A 69 5.76 9.88 9.76
N ALA A 70 5.91 10.56 10.91
CA ALA A 70 6.63 10.00 12.06
C ALA A 70 5.87 8.81 12.64
N LEU A 71 4.55 8.93 12.82
CA LEU A 71 3.70 7.82 13.28
C LEU A 71 3.81 6.61 12.35
N ALA A 72 3.69 6.81 11.03
CA ALA A 72 3.84 5.73 10.05
C ALA A 72 5.22 5.07 10.10
N THR A 73 6.28 5.85 10.35
CA THR A 73 7.64 5.32 10.50
C THR A 73 7.75 4.44 11.75
N MET A 74 7.20 4.89 12.87
CA MET A 74 7.18 4.12 14.12
C MET A 74 6.33 2.86 13.98
N ALA A 75 5.14 2.95 13.35
CA ALA A 75 4.29 1.79 13.08
C ALA A 75 5.01 0.74 12.22
N ARG A 76 5.74 1.17 11.19
CA ARG A 76 6.56 0.26 10.37
C ARG A 76 7.62 -0.48 11.19
N HIS A 77 8.34 0.22 12.07
CA HIS A 77 9.35 -0.41 12.92
C HIS A 77 8.72 -1.36 13.94
N HIS A 78 7.59 -0.98 14.54
CA HIS A 78 6.84 -1.83 15.45
C HIS A 78 6.42 -3.14 14.76
N LEU A 79 5.73 -3.05 13.62
CA LEU A 79 5.27 -4.24 12.88
C LEU A 79 6.42 -5.10 12.38
N ALA A 80 7.54 -4.51 11.96
CA ALA A 80 8.73 -5.29 11.60
C ALA A 80 9.28 -6.09 12.79
N ALA A 81 9.24 -5.55 14.00
CA ALA A 81 9.61 -6.27 15.21
C ALA A 81 8.61 -7.40 15.53
N CYS A 82 7.30 -7.14 15.41
CA CYS A 82 6.26 -8.14 15.61
C CYS A 82 6.38 -9.31 14.61
N VAL A 83 6.62 -9.03 13.33
CA VAL A 83 6.85 -10.06 12.30
C VAL A 83 8.07 -10.93 12.63
N ARG A 84 9.17 -10.31 13.09
CA ARG A 84 10.35 -11.08 13.52
C ARG A 84 10.03 -11.95 14.73
N GLY A 85 9.34 -11.40 15.74
CA GLY A 85 8.91 -12.13 16.92
C GLY A 85 8.01 -13.32 16.61
N ALA A 86 7.03 -13.14 15.71
CA ALA A 86 6.15 -14.22 15.28
C ALA A 86 6.92 -15.35 14.55
N ARG A 87 7.90 -15.00 13.71
CA ARG A 87 8.77 -15.99 13.04
C ARG A 87 9.65 -16.74 14.02
N GLU A 88 10.22 -16.05 14.99
CA GLU A 88 11.05 -16.65 16.04
C GLU A 88 10.21 -17.57 16.91
N GLY A 89 9.06 -17.09 17.44
CA GLY A 89 8.16 -17.92 18.23
C GLY A 89 7.69 -19.17 17.48
N TYR A 90 7.36 -19.06 16.18
CA TYR A 90 7.04 -20.22 15.35
C TYR A 90 8.20 -21.24 15.30
N ARG A 91 9.45 -20.75 15.21
CA ARG A 91 10.63 -21.60 15.11
C ARG A 91 10.97 -22.32 16.41
N THR A 92 10.76 -21.65 17.55
CA THR A 92 11.17 -22.13 18.88
C THR A 92 10.05 -22.84 19.65
N ALA A 93 8.78 -22.62 19.28
CA ALA A 93 7.61 -23.09 20.04
C ALA A 93 7.65 -24.59 20.41
N ARG A 94 8.15 -25.47 19.52
CA ARG A 94 8.23 -26.90 19.81
C ARG A 94 9.23 -27.20 20.92
N ALA A 95 10.35 -26.50 20.96
CA ALA A 95 11.38 -26.71 21.96
C ALA A 95 11.02 -26.05 23.30
N GLU A 96 10.32 -24.93 23.27
CA GLU A 96 9.97 -24.16 24.45
C GLU A 96 8.68 -24.68 25.13
N LEU A 97 7.73 -25.21 24.36
CA LEU A 97 6.39 -25.54 24.85
C LEU A 97 6.05 -27.05 24.76
N GLY A 98 6.94 -27.85 24.22
CA GLY A 98 6.67 -29.27 23.98
C GLY A 98 6.28 -30.04 25.23
N ASP A 99 6.96 -29.77 26.33
CA ASP A 99 6.74 -30.42 27.61
C ASP A 99 5.66 -29.74 28.48
N GLU A 100 5.26 -28.51 28.11
CA GLU A 100 4.29 -27.72 28.86
C GLU A 100 2.84 -27.88 28.36
N LEU A 101 2.66 -28.34 27.13
CA LEU A 101 1.36 -28.40 26.48
C LEU A 101 0.84 -29.86 26.31
N PRO A 102 -0.48 -30.06 26.38
CA PRO A 102 -1.07 -31.36 26.10
C PRO A 102 -0.88 -31.75 24.63
N PRO A 103 -1.06 -33.04 24.27
CA PRO A 103 -1.00 -33.50 22.89
C PRO A 103 -1.84 -32.63 21.95
N GLY A 104 -1.24 -32.17 20.83
CA GLY A 104 -1.87 -31.25 19.88
C GLY A 104 -1.80 -29.76 20.25
N GLY A 105 -1.42 -29.41 21.48
CA GLY A 105 -1.31 -28.01 21.93
C GLY A 105 -0.24 -27.23 21.18
N VAL A 106 0.89 -27.84 20.93
CA VAL A 106 1.99 -27.20 20.17
C VAL A 106 1.56 -26.89 18.74
N GLU A 107 0.85 -27.80 18.08
CA GLU A 107 0.31 -27.60 16.74
C GLU A 107 -0.67 -26.41 16.70
N ALA A 108 -1.54 -26.30 17.68
CA ALA A 108 -2.45 -25.16 17.79
C ALA A 108 -1.71 -23.82 17.97
N VAL A 109 -0.62 -23.81 18.75
CA VAL A 109 0.25 -22.62 18.90
C VAL A 109 0.95 -22.28 17.59
N LEU A 110 1.45 -23.28 16.88
CA LEU A 110 2.09 -23.06 15.57
C LEU A 110 1.09 -22.49 14.54
N ASP A 111 -0.14 -22.95 14.54
CA ASP A 111 -1.18 -22.39 13.65
C ASP A 111 -1.56 -20.98 14.04
N ALA A 112 -1.59 -20.65 15.33
CA ALA A 112 -1.77 -19.27 15.80
C ALA A 112 -0.62 -18.37 15.30
N TYR A 113 0.64 -18.79 15.42
CA TYR A 113 1.79 -18.04 14.89
C TYR A 113 1.73 -17.84 13.37
N ARG A 114 1.28 -18.84 12.60
CA ARG A 114 1.11 -18.71 11.14
C ARG A 114 0.04 -17.68 10.81
N THR A 115 -1.11 -17.76 11.48
CA THR A 115 -2.25 -16.87 11.25
C THR A 115 -1.89 -15.43 11.59
N GLU A 116 -1.38 -15.21 12.80
CA GLU A 116 -0.99 -13.86 13.23
C GLU A 116 0.20 -13.33 12.45
N GLY A 117 1.18 -14.17 12.11
CA GLY A 117 2.31 -13.79 11.28
C GLY A 117 1.89 -13.33 9.88
N SER A 118 0.93 -14.00 9.25
CA SER A 118 0.36 -13.59 7.96
C SER A 118 -0.35 -12.24 8.07
N ARG A 119 -1.19 -12.06 9.10
CA ARG A 119 -1.89 -10.80 9.37
C ARG A 119 -0.92 -9.64 9.60
N LEU A 120 0.15 -9.86 10.37
CA LEU A 120 1.19 -8.85 10.61
C LEU A 120 1.91 -8.44 9.31
N VAL A 121 2.19 -9.38 8.42
CA VAL A 121 2.80 -9.08 7.12
C VAL A 121 1.87 -8.25 6.23
N GLU A 122 0.59 -8.57 6.18
CA GLU A 122 -0.41 -7.79 5.44
C GLU A 122 -0.55 -6.38 6.01
N THR A 123 -0.64 -6.24 7.33
CA THR A 123 -0.69 -4.95 8.02
C THR A 123 0.58 -4.12 7.75
N ALA A 124 1.75 -4.74 7.76
CA ALA A 124 3.01 -4.06 7.46
C ALA A 124 3.03 -3.51 6.02
N ARG A 125 2.50 -4.27 5.04
CA ARG A 125 2.35 -3.78 3.65
C ARG A 125 1.40 -2.59 3.57
N ALA A 126 0.28 -2.64 4.29
CA ALA A 126 -0.67 -1.53 4.34
C ALA A 126 -0.04 -0.27 4.97
N VAL A 127 0.74 -0.40 6.06
CA VAL A 127 1.49 0.71 6.65
C VAL A 127 2.50 1.30 5.65
N ASP A 128 3.20 0.48 4.85
CA ASP A 128 4.12 0.98 3.84
C ASP A 128 3.40 1.78 2.75
N LEU A 129 2.21 1.36 2.31
CA LEU A 129 1.38 2.11 1.36
C LEU A 129 0.96 3.47 1.94
N ILE A 130 0.48 3.50 3.17
CA ILE A 130 0.11 4.75 3.86
C ILE A 130 1.33 5.65 4.03
N ALA A 131 2.47 5.11 4.44
CA ALA A 131 3.70 5.87 4.65
C ALA A 131 4.19 6.52 3.35
N ARG A 132 4.03 5.87 2.20
CA ARG A 132 4.34 6.40 0.87
C ARG A 132 3.35 7.50 0.48
N ALA A 133 2.05 7.28 0.67
CA ALA A 133 1.00 8.26 0.42
C ALA A 133 1.19 9.54 1.26
N LEU A 134 1.50 9.41 2.55
CA LEU A 134 1.78 10.54 3.45
C LEU A 134 3.02 11.36 3.03
N ARG A 135 3.92 10.77 2.25
CA ARG A 135 5.06 11.47 1.62
C ARG A 135 4.74 12.07 0.25
N GLY A 136 3.47 12.00 -0.17
CA GLY A 136 3.01 12.57 -1.43
C GLY A 136 3.20 11.65 -2.65
N GLU A 137 3.45 10.36 -2.46
CA GLU A 137 3.52 9.44 -3.59
C GLU A 137 2.15 9.28 -4.24
N VAL A 138 2.12 9.41 -5.57
CA VAL A 138 0.93 9.21 -6.39
C VAL A 138 0.94 7.78 -6.93
N PHE A 139 -0.11 7.03 -6.59
CA PHE A 139 -0.27 5.67 -7.11
C PHE A 139 -0.96 5.70 -8.46
N THR A 140 -0.44 4.93 -9.41
CA THR A 140 -1.03 4.76 -10.74
C THR A 140 -1.37 3.29 -10.97
N PRO A 141 -2.49 2.97 -11.65
CA PRO A 141 -2.78 1.60 -12.06
C PRO A 141 -1.64 1.07 -12.92
N GLN A 142 -1.01 -0.02 -12.52
CA GLN A 142 -0.13 -0.75 -13.42
C GLN A 142 -1.04 -1.54 -14.36
N LEU A 143 -1.16 -1.10 -15.61
CA LEU A 143 -1.71 -1.94 -16.66
C LEU A 143 -0.80 -3.18 -16.73
N ALA A 144 -1.39 -4.37 -16.51
CA ALA A 144 -0.68 -5.62 -16.72
C ALA A 144 -0.09 -5.57 -18.12
N GLY A 145 1.24 -5.49 -18.21
CA GLY A 145 1.94 -5.37 -19.49
C GLY A 145 1.48 -6.52 -20.36
N THR A 146 1.01 -6.20 -21.54
CA THR A 146 0.79 -7.16 -22.62
C THR A 146 2.11 -7.91 -22.77
N GLN A 147 2.17 -9.15 -22.29
CA GLN A 147 3.31 -10.02 -22.56
C GLN A 147 3.46 -10.04 -24.07
N ASP A 148 4.55 -9.46 -24.57
CA ASP A 148 4.98 -9.57 -25.96
C ASP A 148 5.15 -11.07 -26.30
N LYS A 149 4.05 -11.70 -26.76
CA LYS A 149 4.04 -13.05 -27.36
C LYS A 149 4.57 -12.94 -28.78
N GLY A 150 5.77 -12.39 -28.96
CA GLY A 150 6.30 -12.13 -30.30
C GLY A 150 7.76 -12.38 -30.50
N ARG A 151 8.37 -13.36 -29.83
CA ARG A 151 9.70 -13.81 -30.26
C ARG A 151 9.76 -15.33 -30.37
N GLY A 152 9.15 -15.84 -31.45
CA GLY A 152 9.31 -17.22 -31.87
C GLY A 152 10.82 -17.55 -32.05
N PRO A 153 11.23 -18.81 -31.78
CA PRO A 153 12.63 -19.21 -31.85
C PRO A 153 13.12 -19.04 -33.31
N ARG A 154 14.15 -18.20 -33.50
CA ARG A 154 14.88 -18.12 -34.78
C ARG A 154 15.39 -19.51 -35.10
N ARG A 155 14.84 -20.13 -36.14
CA ARG A 155 15.38 -21.35 -36.76
C ARG A 155 16.83 -21.03 -37.17
N ARG A 156 17.80 -21.65 -36.50
CA ARG A 156 19.17 -21.72 -36.95
C ARG A 156 19.20 -22.46 -38.28
N GLY A 157 19.68 -21.77 -39.32
CA GLY A 157 19.84 -22.32 -40.64
C GLY A 157 20.70 -23.57 -40.63
N ALA A 158 20.24 -24.59 -41.33
CA ALA A 158 20.99 -25.80 -41.60
C ALA A 158 22.22 -25.46 -42.45
N THR A 159 23.38 -25.90 -42.05
CA THR A 159 24.63 -25.89 -42.79
C THR A 159 24.50 -26.93 -43.93
N PRO A 160 24.75 -26.60 -45.19
CA PRO A 160 24.79 -27.64 -46.23
C PRO A 160 26.08 -28.45 -46.19
N ALA A 161 25.93 -29.75 -46.22
CA ALA A 161 27.04 -30.69 -46.29
C ALA A 161 27.76 -30.55 -47.66
N ARG A 162 29.10 -30.58 -47.61
CA ARG A 162 29.99 -30.57 -48.77
C ARG A 162 30.12 -32.03 -49.32
N PRO A 163 29.94 -32.28 -50.61
CA PRO A 163 30.22 -33.62 -51.18
C PRO A 163 31.71 -33.75 -51.49
N ARG A 164 32.17 -34.99 -51.40
CA ARG A 164 33.50 -35.45 -51.89
C ARG A 164 33.50 -35.62 -53.40
#